data_6e64de472308b4069ec98c0c7c6c95cd
#
_entry.id   6e64de472308b4069ec98c0c7c6c95cd
#
_cell.length_a   1.000
_cell.length_b   1.000
_cell.length_c   1.000
_cell.angle_alpha   90.00
_cell.angle_beta   90.00
_cell.angle_gamma   90.00
#
_symmetry.space_group_name_H-M   'P 1'
#
loop_
_entity.id
_entity.type
_entity.pdbx_description
1 polymer ?
#
loop_
_entity_poly.entity_id
_entity_poly.type
_entity_poly.pdbx_seq_one_letter_code
_entity_poly.pdbx_strand_id
1 'polypeptide(L)'
;NACIWKPSEKTPLTAMATAALFERAVARFTEEGGTAPAYLMSLLVGGREVGEVLVDHPKVAVLSATGSTAMGKVVAPKLAKRFARAILELGGNNAGIVCPSADLDLTLRAVAFAAMGTAGQRCTSLRRLFVHSSVYDKLVPRLIKAYGSVTIGNPLHSGILIGPLIDARAYQGMELALNAAKKAGGTVHG
;
A
#
# COMPACT_ATOMS: atom_id res chain seq x y z
N ASN A 1 -2.69 -17.75 19.10
CA ASN A 1 -1.74 -18.46 18.23
C ASN A 1 -0.48 -17.62 18.04
N ALA A 2 0.69 -18.27 17.96
CA ALA A 2 1.94 -17.58 17.66
C ALA A 2 1.93 -17.03 16.23
N CYS A 3 2.58 -15.88 16.05
CA CYS A 3 2.71 -15.19 14.77
C CYS A 3 4.20 -15.03 14.43
N ILE A 4 4.55 -15.31 13.19
CA ILE A 4 5.86 -14.95 12.63
C ILE A 4 5.63 -13.81 11.64
N TRP A 5 6.29 -12.68 11.86
CA TRP A 5 6.19 -11.53 10.96
C TRP A 5 7.48 -11.32 10.18
N LYS A 6 7.39 -11.44 8.86
CA LYS A 6 8.43 -11.00 7.94
C LYS A 6 7.99 -9.67 7.32
N PRO A 7 8.57 -8.55 7.72
CA PRO A 7 8.24 -7.24 7.15
C PRO A 7 8.82 -7.07 5.75
N SER A 8 8.44 -5.96 5.09
CA SER A 8 9.17 -5.52 3.89
C SER A 8 10.62 -5.21 4.22
N GLU A 9 11.53 -5.61 3.35
CA GLU A 9 12.95 -5.25 3.43
C GLU A 9 13.19 -3.74 3.27
N LYS A 10 12.20 -2.99 2.83
CA LYS A 10 12.26 -1.52 2.70
C LYS A 10 11.96 -0.78 4.01
N THR A 11 11.35 -1.44 4.99
CA THR A 11 10.91 -0.81 6.25
C THR A 11 11.30 -1.62 7.50
N PRO A 12 12.55 -2.12 7.61
CA PRO A 12 12.93 -2.99 8.72
C PRO A 12 12.92 -2.26 10.07
N LEU A 13 13.35 -1.01 10.12
CA LEU A 13 13.41 -0.24 11.37
C LEU A 13 12.04 -0.01 11.98
N THR A 14 11.04 0.30 11.17
CA THR A 14 9.65 0.44 11.64
C THR A 14 9.12 -0.87 12.20
N ALA A 15 9.45 -1.99 11.56
CA ALA A 15 9.05 -3.31 12.04
C ALA A 15 9.70 -3.67 13.38
N MET A 16 10.99 -3.37 13.56
CA MET A 16 11.70 -3.56 14.81
C MET A 16 11.12 -2.71 15.94
N ALA A 17 10.82 -1.43 15.65
CA ALA A 17 10.16 -0.55 16.62
C ALA A 17 8.76 -1.06 17.01
N THR A 18 7.99 -1.56 16.04
CA THR A 18 6.67 -2.14 16.30
C THR A 18 6.79 -3.42 17.17
N ALA A 19 7.76 -4.28 16.89
CA ALA A 19 8.01 -5.47 17.69
C ALA A 19 8.39 -5.11 19.15
N ALA A 20 9.26 -4.12 19.34
CA ALA A 20 9.63 -3.65 20.67
C ALA A 20 8.43 -3.07 21.45
N LEU A 21 7.52 -2.36 20.77
CA LEU A 21 6.28 -1.88 21.39
C LEU A 21 5.36 -3.04 21.78
N PHE A 22 5.27 -4.07 20.94
CA PHE A 22 4.50 -5.28 21.25
C PHE A 22 5.06 -6.01 22.48
N GLU A 23 6.38 -6.19 22.56
CA GLU A 23 7.04 -6.81 23.73
C GLU A 23 6.77 -6.03 25.01
N ARG A 24 6.83 -4.70 24.98
CA ARG A 24 6.46 -3.84 26.10
C ARG A 24 5.00 -4.00 26.50
N ALA A 25 4.10 -4.11 25.53
CA ALA A 25 2.67 -4.34 25.79
C ALA A 25 2.42 -5.70 26.44
N VAL A 26 3.13 -6.76 26.01
CA VAL A 26 3.08 -8.09 26.60
C VAL A 26 3.61 -8.09 28.03
N ALA A 27 4.74 -7.40 28.28
CA ALA A 27 5.30 -7.27 29.64
C ALA A 27 4.28 -6.61 30.58
N ARG A 28 3.73 -5.47 30.17
CA ARG A 28 2.71 -4.77 30.96
C ARG A 28 1.46 -5.62 31.20
N PHE A 29 0.97 -6.34 30.20
CA PHE A 29 -0.16 -7.26 30.35
C PHE A 29 0.12 -8.36 31.42
N THR A 30 1.36 -8.86 31.45
CA THR A 30 1.78 -9.86 32.43
C THR A 30 1.89 -9.26 33.83
N GLU A 31 2.43 -8.05 33.98
CA GLU A 31 2.49 -7.31 35.26
C GLU A 31 1.08 -7.02 35.80
N GLU A 32 0.12 -6.80 34.97
CA GLU A 32 -1.31 -6.60 35.31
C GLU A 32 -2.05 -7.94 35.62
N GLY A 33 -1.33 -9.07 35.67
CA GLY A 33 -1.89 -10.40 36.04
C GLY A 33 -2.35 -11.24 34.84
N GLY A 34 -2.10 -10.80 33.63
CA GLY A 34 -2.38 -11.57 32.40
C GLY A 34 -1.35 -12.69 32.20
N THR A 35 -1.68 -13.63 31.32
CA THR A 35 -0.77 -14.71 30.91
C THR A 35 -0.55 -14.65 29.39
N ALA A 36 0.69 -14.49 28.99
CA ALA A 36 1.08 -14.53 27.58
C ALA A 36 2.15 -15.60 27.36
N PRO A 37 2.02 -16.46 26.32
CA PRO A 37 3.04 -17.44 26.02
C PRO A 37 4.31 -16.76 25.47
N ALA A 38 5.47 -17.37 25.70
CA ALA A 38 6.70 -16.95 25.07
C ALA A 38 6.58 -17.03 23.54
N TYR A 39 7.27 -16.12 22.85
CA TYR A 39 7.31 -16.07 21.38
C TYR A 39 5.93 -15.93 20.73
N LEU A 40 5.02 -15.20 21.35
CA LEU A 40 3.70 -14.92 20.78
C LEU A 40 3.80 -14.23 19.42
N MET A 41 4.78 -13.34 19.26
CA MET A 41 5.19 -12.75 17.98
C MET A 41 6.71 -12.87 17.82
N SER A 42 7.14 -13.30 16.63
CA SER A 42 8.56 -13.36 16.26
C SER A 42 8.79 -12.56 14.97
N LEU A 43 9.81 -11.70 14.97
CA LEU A 43 10.18 -10.89 13.82
C LEU A 43 11.31 -11.56 13.04
N LEU A 44 11.12 -11.74 11.71
CA LEU A 44 12.17 -12.20 10.80
C LEU A 44 12.48 -11.11 9.79
N VAL A 45 13.59 -10.41 9.97
CA VAL A 45 14.08 -9.41 9.02
C VAL A 45 14.87 -10.09 7.91
N GLY A 46 14.52 -9.81 6.67
CA GLY A 46 15.19 -10.38 5.50
C GLY A 46 14.45 -10.07 4.21
N GLY A 47 15.04 -10.46 3.11
CA GLY A 47 14.50 -10.26 1.78
C GLY A 47 13.46 -11.31 1.37
N ARG A 48 13.37 -11.49 0.05
CA ARG A 48 12.40 -12.41 -0.55
C ARG A 48 12.64 -13.87 -0.12
N GLU A 49 13.90 -14.26 0.01
CA GLU A 49 14.31 -15.63 0.38
C GLU A 49 13.73 -16.06 1.73
N VAL A 50 13.70 -15.17 2.73
CA VAL A 50 13.07 -15.44 4.02
C VAL A 50 11.56 -15.65 3.88
N GLY A 51 10.92 -14.85 3.00
CA GLY A 51 9.50 -15.01 2.69
C GLY A 51 9.19 -16.36 2.03
N GLU A 52 10.05 -16.80 1.11
CA GLU A 52 9.90 -18.10 0.43
C GLU A 52 10.02 -19.27 1.40
N VAL A 53 10.93 -19.21 2.36
CA VAL A 53 11.02 -20.20 3.44
C VAL A 53 9.70 -20.31 4.22
N LEU A 54 9.08 -19.19 4.58
CA LEU A 54 7.78 -19.20 5.28
C LEU A 54 6.66 -19.77 4.42
N VAL A 55 6.62 -19.45 3.11
CA VAL A 55 5.63 -19.97 2.17
C VAL A 55 5.72 -21.50 2.04
N ASP A 56 6.95 -22.03 1.98
CA ASP A 56 7.18 -23.45 1.75
C ASP A 56 7.19 -24.29 3.04
N HIS A 57 7.25 -23.63 4.22
CA HIS A 57 7.41 -24.34 5.50
C HIS A 57 6.14 -25.08 5.94
N PRO A 58 6.20 -26.39 6.19
CA PRO A 58 5.01 -27.22 6.44
C PRO A 58 4.25 -26.86 7.73
N LYS A 59 4.92 -26.31 8.75
CA LYS A 59 4.31 -25.90 10.02
C LYS A 59 3.60 -24.53 9.95
N VAL A 60 3.75 -23.76 8.87
CA VAL A 60 3.02 -22.50 8.67
C VAL A 60 1.63 -22.83 8.10
N ALA A 61 0.65 -23.00 8.97
CA ALA A 61 -0.70 -23.41 8.59
C ALA A 61 -1.50 -22.28 7.87
N VAL A 62 -1.25 -21.03 8.23
CA VAL A 62 -1.88 -19.84 7.63
C VAL A 62 -0.79 -18.84 7.25
N LEU A 63 -0.82 -18.35 6.03
CA LEU A 63 0.04 -17.28 5.56
C LEU A 63 -0.80 -16.09 5.13
N SER A 64 -0.64 -14.97 5.84
CA SER A 64 -1.22 -13.68 5.47
C SER A 64 -0.15 -12.83 4.81
N ALA A 65 -0.36 -12.42 3.57
CA ALA A 65 0.61 -11.63 2.82
C ALA A 65 -0.05 -10.44 2.14
N THR A 66 0.52 -9.25 2.39
CA THR A 66 0.20 -8.02 1.66
C THR A 66 1.35 -7.71 0.70
N GLY A 67 1.05 -7.52 -0.57
CA GLY A 67 2.08 -7.25 -1.56
C GLY A 67 1.57 -7.09 -2.98
N SER A 68 2.44 -7.32 -3.96
CA SER A 68 2.07 -7.18 -5.36
C SER A 68 1.25 -8.37 -5.88
N THR A 69 0.45 -8.13 -6.91
CA THR A 69 -0.23 -9.21 -7.66
C THR A 69 0.75 -10.26 -8.19
N ALA A 70 1.95 -9.83 -8.59
CA ALA A 70 3.01 -10.74 -9.02
C ALA A 70 3.45 -11.69 -7.89
N MET A 71 3.61 -11.18 -6.66
CA MET A 71 3.88 -11.99 -5.48
C MET A 71 2.74 -12.96 -5.21
N GLY A 72 1.49 -12.51 -5.26
CA GLY A 72 0.32 -13.37 -5.05
C GLY A 72 0.24 -14.54 -6.04
N LYS A 73 0.55 -14.30 -7.32
CA LYS A 73 0.61 -15.36 -8.35
C LYS A 73 1.65 -16.43 -8.07
N VAL A 74 2.72 -16.12 -7.35
CA VAL A 74 3.75 -17.08 -6.95
C VAL A 74 3.38 -17.80 -5.67
N VAL A 75 2.85 -17.07 -4.68
CA VAL A 75 2.57 -17.58 -3.33
C VAL A 75 1.33 -18.48 -3.31
N ALA A 76 0.24 -18.07 -3.96
CA ALA A 76 -1.02 -18.80 -3.90
C ALA A 76 -0.92 -20.29 -4.34
N PRO A 77 -0.29 -20.63 -5.49
CA PRO A 77 -0.17 -22.02 -5.91
C PRO A 77 0.69 -22.86 -4.95
N LYS A 78 1.75 -22.27 -4.38
CA LYS A 78 2.60 -22.97 -3.42
C LYS A 78 1.85 -23.34 -2.14
N LEU A 79 1.05 -22.41 -1.61
CA LEU A 79 0.21 -22.68 -0.45
C LEU A 79 -0.88 -23.70 -0.75
N ALA A 80 -1.54 -23.58 -1.90
CA ALA A 80 -2.57 -24.52 -2.34
C ALA A 80 -2.02 -25.96 -2.46
N LYS A 81 -0.81 -26.13 -2.99
CA LYS A 81 -0.16 -27.44 -3.13
C LYS A 81 -0.01 -28.20 -1.80
N ARG A 82 0.13 -27.49 -0.69
CA ARG A 82 0.25 -28.08 0.65
C ARG A 82 -0.98 -27.88 1.54
N PHE A 83 -2.11 -27.44 0.94
CA PHE A 83 -3.37 -27.15 1.63
C PHE A 83 -3.26 -26.14 2.78
N ALA A 84 -2.30 -25.22 2.72
CA ALA A 84 -2.18 -24.15 3.67
C ALA A 84 -3.18 -23.04 3.35
N ARG A 85 -3.65 -22.37 4.39
CA ARG A 85 -4.56 -21.23 4.28
C ARG A 85 -3.82 -20.00 3.78
N ALA A 86 -4.37 -19.31 2.78
CA ALA A 86 -3.84 -18.06 2.25
C ALA A 86 -4.80 -16.91 2.53
N ILE A 87 -4.27 -15.79 3.04
CA ILE A 87 -4.92 -14.47 3.08
C ILE A 87 -4.02 -13.56 2.25
N LEU A 88 -4.48 -13.14 1.08
CA LEU A 88 -3.67 -12.38 0.13
C LEU A 88 -4.33 -11.03 -0.14
N GLU A 89 -3.68 -9.97 0.37
CA GLU A 89 -4.02 -8.58 0.11
C GLU A 89 -3.07 -8.05 -0.97
N LEU A 90 -3.59 -7.80 -2.16
CA LEU A 90 -2.81 -7.53 -3.36
C LEU A 90 -3.09 -6.14 -3.94
N GLY A 91 -2.39 -5.78 -5.02
CA GLY A 91 -2.60 -4.53 -5.72
C GLY A 91 -3.97 -4.43 -6.39
N GLY A 92 -4.42 -3.22 -6.62
CA GLY A 92 -5.68 -2.90 -7.29
C GLY A 92 -5.48 -1.92 -8.44
N ASN A 93 -6.52 -1.74 -9.26
CA ASN A 93 -6.64 -0.73 -10.30
C ASN A 93 -7.97 0.00 -10.12
N ASN A 94 -8.10 0.68 -8.98
CA ASN A 94 -9.34 1.22 -8.45
C ASN A 94 -9.91 2.33 -9.33
N ALA A 95 -11.22 2.36 -9.48
CA ALA A 95 -11.94 3.33 -10.29
C ALA A 95 -12.92 4.14 -9.43
N GLY A 96 -13.05 5.43 -9.75
CA GLY A 96 -14.10 6.30 -9.28
C GLY A 96 -15.01 6.70 -10.43
N ILE A 97 -16.29 6.88 -10.17
CA ILE A 97 -17.28 7.34 -11.15
C ILE A 97 -17.94 8.59 -10.58
N VAL A 98 -17.89 9.69 -11.34
CA VAL A 98 -18.52 10.96 -10.95
C VAL A 98 -19.76 11.18 -11.80
N CYS A 99 -20.91 11.05 -11.15
CA CYS A 99 -22.22 11.27 -11.77
C CYS A 99 -22.60 12.74 -11.81
N PRO A 100 -23.58 13.15 -12.63
CA PRO A 100 -24.06 14.55 -12.69
C PRO A 100 -24.54 15.11 -11.35
N SER A 101 -25.09 14.25 -10.48
CA SER A 101 -25.61 14.60 -9.16
C SER A 101 -24.55 14.64 -8.05
N ALA A 102 -23.26 14.42 -8.37
CA ALA A 102 -22.20 14.40 -7.37
C ALA A 102 -21.96 15.81 -6.78
N ASP A 103 -21.72 15.87 -5.47
CA ASP A 103 -21.14 17.06 -4.84
C ASP A 103 -19.70 17.22 -5.29
N LEU A 104 -19.44 18.22 -6.14
CA LEU A 104 -18.11 18.43 -6.74
C LEU A 104 -17.06 18.91 -5.73
N ASP A 105 -17.44 19.56 -4.64
CA ASP A 105 -16.49 20.01 -3.62
C ASP A 105 -16.02 18.86 -2.75
N LEU A 106 -16.94 17.97 -2.37
CA LEU A 106 -16.58 16.73 -1.69
C LEU A 106 -15.79 15.80 -2.62
N THR A 107 -16.22 15.65 -3.88
CA THR A 107 -15.58 14.82 -4.90
C THR A 107 -14.13 15.25 -5.14
N LEU A 108 -13.87 16.57 -5.29
CA LEU A 108 -12.53 17.10 -5.48
C LEU A 108 -11.57 16.65 -4.37
N ARG A 109 -11.99 16.84 -3.12
CA ARG A 109 -11.17 16.47 -1.95
C ARG A 109 -10.95 14.96 -1.86
N ALA A 110 -12.00 14.18 -2.05
CA ALA A 110 -11.95 12.72 -2.00
C ALA A 110 -11.04 12.14 -3.09
N VAL A 111 -11.19 12.59 -4.33
CA VAL A 111 -10.38 12.16 -5.48
C VAL A 111 -8.91 12.53 -5.29
N ALA A 112 -8.63 13.78 -4.92
CA ALA A 112 -7.27 14.24 -4.68
C ALA A 112 -6.58 13.41 -3.59
N PHE A 113 -7.22 13.22 -2.44
CA PHE A 113 -6.68 12.39 -1.35
C PHE A 113 -6.51 10.92 -1.77
N ALA A 114 -7.52 10.32 -2.42
CA ALA A 114 -7.49 8.91 -2.81
C ALA A 114 -6.40 8.62 -3.85
N ALA A 115 -6.11 9.56 -4.74
CA ALA A 115 -5.11 9.38 -5.80
C ALA A 115 -3.69 9.74 -5.35
N MET A 116 -3.51 10.87 -4.66
CA MET A 116 -2.18 11.38 -4.28
C MET A 116 -1.66 10.83 -2.96
N GLY A 117 -2.54 10.38 -2.06
CA GLY A 117 -2.15 9.91 -0.74
C GLY A 117 -1.05 8.84 -0.82
N THR A 118 0.03 9.01 -0.04
CA THR A 118 1.23 8.15 -0.06
C THR A 118 1.87 8.07 -1.46
N ALA A 119 1.87 9.17 -2.21
CA ALA A 119 2.35 9.23 -3.60
C ALA A 119 1.69 8.18 -4.53
N GLY A 120 0.40 7.86 -4.32
CA GLY A 120 -0.32 6.86 -5.10
C GLY A 120 0.11 5.40 -4.85
N GLN A 121 0.86 5.13 -3.78
CA GLN A 121 1.46 3.80 -3.51
C GLN A 121 0.64 2.96 -2.53
N ARG A 122 -0.69 2.98 -2.63
CA ARG A 122 -1.59 2.11 -1.85
C ARG A 122 -2.30 1.11 -2.77
N CYS A 123 -2.68 -0.04 -2.24
CA CYS A 123 -3.60 -0.97 -2.91
C CYS A 123 -4.95 -0.30 -3.23
N THR A 124 -5.38 0.65 -2.40
CA THR A 124 -6.63 1.42 -2.50
C THR A 124 -6.49 2.74 -3.26
N SER A 125 -5.30 3.12 -3.77
CA SER A 125 -5.13 4.37 -4.53
C SER A 125 -6.07 4.41 -5.72
N LEU A 126 -6.75 5.55 -5.89
CA LEU A 126 -7.58 5.80 -7.06
C LEU A 126 -6.67 5.94 -8.31
N ARG A 127 -6.90 5.12 -9.32
CA ARG A 127 -6.06 5.07 -10.53
C ARG A 127 -6.81 5.47 -11.77
N ARG A 128 -8.13 5.32 -11.77
CA ARG A 128 -8.99 5.64 -12.91
C ARG A 128 -10.17 6.46 -12.42
N LEU A 129 -10.44 7.57 -13.10
CA LEU A 129 -11.58 8.42 -12.80
C LEU A 129 -12.43 8.56 -14.06
N PHE A 130 -13.69 8.16 -13.98
CA PHE A 130 -14.67 8.33 -15.02
C PHE A 130 -15.59 9.48 -14.63
N VAL A 131 -15.54 10.56 -15.39
CA VAL A 131 -16.30 11.77 -15.10
C VAL A 131 -17.37 11.94 -16.17
N HIS A 132 -18.64 12.08 -15.76
CA HIS A 132 -19.72 12.34 -16.69
C HIS A 132 -19.48 13.68 -17.42
N SER A 133 -19.77 13.72 -18.72
CA SER A 133 -19.49 14.88 -19.58
C SER A 133 -20.05 16.20 -19.06
N SER A 134 -21.26 16.19 -18.48
CA SER A 134 -21.90 17.40 -17.95
C SER A 134 -21.19 18.08 -16.78
N VAL A 135 -20.29 17.36 -16.11
CA VAL A 135 -19.51 17.87 -14.94
C VAL A 135 -18.00 17.85 -15.18
N TYR A 136 -17.57 17.33 -16.33
CA TYR A 136 -16.15 17.19 -16.67
C TYR A 136 -15.41 18.54 -16.64
N ASP A 137 -15.91 19.53 -17.37
CA ASP A 137 -15.28 20.85 -17.48
C ASP A 137 -15.32 21.66 -16.18
N LYS A 138 -16.18 21.27 -15.23
CA LYS A 138 -16.23 21.87 -13.91
C LYS A 138 -15.25 21.22 -12.94
N LEU A 139 -15.04 19.90 -13.04
CA LEU A 139 -14.23 19.14 -12.08
C LEU A 139 -12.76 19.05 -12.48
N VAL A 140 -12.44 18.72 -13.73
CA VAL A 140 -11.07 18.40 -14.16
C VAL A 140 -10.10 19.58 -13.99
N PRO A 141 -10.44 20.84 -14.38
CA PRO A 141 -9.55 21.96 -14.12
C PRO A 141 -9.25 22.20 -12.64
N ARG A 142 -10.23 21.91 -11.77
CA ARG A 142 -10.06 22.02 -10.31
C ARG A 142 -9.12 20.93 -9.77
N LEU A 143 -9.20 19.71 -10.30
CA LEU A 143 -8.26 18.64 -9.98
C LEU A 143 -6.84 19.00 -10.40
N ILE A 144 -6.63 19.49 -11.62
CA ILE A 144 -5.32 19.95 -12.12
C ILE A 144 -4.75 21.01 -11.19
N LYS A 145 -5.55 22.01 -10.79
CA LYS A 145 -5.13 23.05 -9.84
C LYS A 145 -4.76 22.46 -8.47
N ALA A 146 -5.55 21.50 -7.97
CA ALA A 146 -5.28 20.84 -6.68
C ALA A 146 -3.97 20.07 -6.72
N TYR A 147 -3.70 19.33 -7.79
CA TYR A 147 -2.43 18.61 -7.98
C TYR A 147 -1.24 19.56 -8.05
N GLY A 148 -1.34 20.68 -8.78
CA GLY A 148 -0.28 21.69 -8.87
C GLY A 148 -0.01 22.46 -7.57
N SER A 149 -0.88 22.38 -6.57
CA SER A 149 -0.68 23.04 -5.26
C SER A 149 -0.03 22.14 -4.20
N VAL A 150 0.25 20.88 -4.53
CA VAL A 150 0.79 19.90 -3.57
C VAL A 150 2.29 20.09 -3.39
N THR A 151 2.72 20.20 -2.13
CA THR A 151 4.14 20.24 -1.77
C THR A 151 4.72 18.83 -1.69
N ILE A 152 5.72 18.55 -2.51
CA ILE A 152 6.42 17.28 -2.57
C ILE A 152 7.83 17.46 -1.99
N GLY A 153 8.27 16.55 -1.12
CA GLY A 153 9.61 16.64 -0.52
C GLY A 153 9.82 15.66 0.62
N ASN A 154 10.78 15.99 1.49
CA ASN A 154 11.05 15.16 2.66
C ASN A 154 9.88 15.24 3.66
N PRO A 155 9.19 14.12 3.93
CA PRO A 155 7.99 14.09 4.78
C PRO A 155 8.26 14.43 6.27
N LEU A 156 9.53 14.50 6.67
CA LEU A 156 9.92 14.92 8.02
C LEU A 156 9.91 16.46 8.17
N HIS A 157 9.82 17.20 7.08
CA HIS A 157 9.73 18.65 7.12
C HIS A 157 8.27 19.10 7.21
N SER A 158 8.01 20.13 8.03
CA SER A 158 6.68 20.73 8.15
C SER A 158 6.21 21.27 6.80
N GLY A 159 4.91 21.11 6.49
CA GLY A 159 4.30 21.60 5.25
C GLY A 159 4.50 20.71 4.02
N ILE A 160 5.27 19.64 4.12
CA ILE A 160 5.37 18.63 3.04
C ILE A 160 4.18 17.68 3.14
N LEU A 161 3.41 17.59 2.05
CA LEU A 161 2.22 16.76 1.99
C LEU A 161 2.51 15.37 1.38
N ILE A 162 3.35 15.32 0.35
CA ILE A 162 3.67 14.09 -0.38
C ILE A 162 5.16 13.80 -0.26
N GLY A 163 5.48 12.60 0.22
CA GLY A 163 6.85 12.09 0.28
C GLY A 163 7.32 11.46 -1.03
N PRO A 164 8.52 10.85 -1.03
CA PRO A 164 9.10 10.22 -2.22
C PRO A 164 8.39 8.90 -2.57
N LEU A 165 8.63 8.44 -3.80
CA LEU A 165 8.40 7.05 -4.17
C LEU A 165 9.37 6.14 -3.40
N ILE A 166 8.97 4.88 -3.19
CA ILE A 166 9.71 3.94 -2.34
C ILE A 166 11.12 3.64 -2.84
N ASP A 167 11.33 3.62 -4.15
CA ASP A 167 12.63 3.37 -4.77
C ASP A 167 12.67 3.81 -6.24
N ALA A 168 13.87 3.72 -6.84
CA ALA A 168 14.10 4.05 -8.26
C ALA A 168 13.27 3.18 -9.22
N ARG A 169 12.98 1.93 -8.89
CA ARG A 169 12.16 1.06 -9.73
C ARG A 169 10.72 1.55 -9.81
N ALA A 170 10.17 2.05 -8.71
CA ALA A 170 8.83 2.64 -8.68
C ALA A 170 8.79 3.91 -9.54
N TYR A 171 9.83 4.74 -9.46
CA TYR A 171 9.99 5.93 -10.31
C TYR A 171 10.04 5.58 -11.80
N GLN A 172 10.89 4.64 -12.19
CA GLN A 172 11.00 4.17 -13.58
C GLN A 172 9.68 3.60 -14.10
N GLY A 173 8.97 2.84 -13.26
CA GLY A 173 7.65 2.31 -13.62
C GLY A 173 6.62 3.41 -13.87
N MET A 174 6.64 4.47 -13.09
CA MET A 174 5.80 5.66 -13.31
C MET A 174 6.15 6.36 -14.62
N GLU A 175 7.43 6.63 -14.89
CA GLU A 175 7.86 7.26 -16.14
C GLU A 175 7.44 6.46 -17.37
N LEU A 176 7.62 5.14 -17.34
CA LEU A 176 7.19 4.25 -18.43
C LEU A 176 5.68 4.34 -18.66
N ALA A 177 4.88 4.36 -17.59
CA ALA A 177 3.42 4.47 -17.71
C ALA A 177 3.00 5.82 -18.29
N LEU A 178 3.59 6.94 -17.84
CA LEU A 178 3.32 8.27 -18.37
C LEU A 178 3.71 8.38 -19.85
N ASN A 179 4.86 7.85 -20.23
CA ASN A 179 5.32 7.83 -21.61
C ASN A 179 4.41 6.97 -22.51
N ALA A 180 3.93 5.84 -22.00
CA ALA A 180 2.96 5.01 -22.73
C ALA A 180 1.62 5.74 -22.93
N ALA A 181 1.13 6.45 -21.91
CA ALA A 181 -0.09 7.25 -21.99
C ALA A 181 0.03 8.37 -23.04
N LYS A 182 1.17 9.09 -23.07
CA LYS A 182 1.44 10.12 -24.08
C LYS A 182 1.48 9.53 -25.51
N LYS A 183 2.14 8.38 -25.70
CA LYS A 183 2.19 7.67 -26.99
C LYS A 183 0.81 7.19 -27.45
N ALA A 184 -0.09 6.89 -26.53
CA ALA A 184 -1.47 6.53 -26.82
C ALA A 184 -2.39 7.74 -27.08
N GLY A 185 -1.85 8.96 -27.14
CA GLY A 185 -2.60 10.20 -27.39
C GLY A 185 -3.18 10.86 -26.13
N GLY A 186 -2.79 10.39 -24.95
CA GLY A 186 -3.20 11.00 -23.68
C GLY A 186 -2.46 12.29 -23.36
N THR A 187 -3.10 13.19 -22.62
CA THR A 187 -2.49 14.40 -22.07
C THR A 187 -2.06 14.15 -20.62
N VAL A 188 -0.86 14.60 -20.29
CA VAL A 188 -0.34 14.55 -18.91
C VAL A 188 -0.39 15.96 -18.32
N HIS A 189 -0.98 16.09 -17.14
CA HIS A 189 -1.05 17.32 -16.35
C HIS A 189 -0.26 17.13 -15.05
N GLY A 190 0.55 18.13 -14.67
CA GLY A 190 1.38 18.12 -13.47
C GLY A 190 2.83 18.45 -13.74
#